data_f4b5226411f5bb78c5576f480ecf0045
#
_entry.id   f4b5226411f5bb78c5576f480ecf0045
#
_cell.length_a   1.000
_cell.length_b   1.000
_cell.length_c   1.000
_cell.angle_alpha   90.00
_cell.angle_beta   90.00
_cell.angle_gamma   90.00
#
_symmetry.space_group_name_H-M   'P 1'
#
loop_
_entity.id
_entity.type
_entity.pdbx_description
1 polymer ?
#
loop_
_entity_poly.entity_id
_entity_poly.type
_entity_poly.pdbx_seq_one_letter_code
_entity_poly.pdbx_strand_id
1 'polypeptide(L)'
;MTPHEKIIITLTSDPQEIAVCAQMMSVTDPWITLDMNYEQCLKAFEGACKEIYVIETENVVAGFVIIQTCGTFSGYIQTICIDEPYRGKGFGKKLLQFCEERILKFSPNIFICVSSFNKGAINLYYEYGFKLIGELENFVKEGFTELLLRKTVGPRVGYIAKNSPEEL
;
A
#
# COMPACT_ATOMS: atom_id res chain seq x y z
N MET A 1 12.06 24.22 18.36
CA MET A 1 11.98 22.75 18.12
C MET A 1 10.50 22.44 17.96
N THR A 2 10.08 22.13 16.75
CA THR A 2 8.75 21.58 16.53
C THR A 2 8.69 20.23 17.23
N PRO A 3 7.64 19.93 18.02
CA PRO A 3 7.45 18.60 18.58
C PRO A 3 7.47 17.60 17.41
N HIS A 4 8.27 16.54 17.51
CA HIS A 4 8.22 15.46 16.56
C HIS A 4 6.81 14.86 16.62
N GLU A 5 6.00 15.15 15.62
CA GLU A 5 4.69 14.50 15.45
C GLU A 5 4.90 13.00 15.53
N LYS A 6 4.35 12.37 16.54
CA LYS A 6 4.46 10.94 16.74
C LYS A 6 3.65 10.23 15.66
N ILE A 7 4.36 9.60 14.71
CA ILE A 7 3.74 8.79 13.66
C ILE A 7 3.73 7.35 14.13
N ILE A 8 2.55 6.71 14.07
CA ILE A 8 2.33 5.33 14.48
C ILE A 8 1.72 4.57 13.31
N ILE A 9 2.17 3.34 13.07
CA ILE A 9 1.58 2.42 12.09
C ILE A 9 1.09 1.19 12.85
N THR A 10 -0.20 0.90 12.78
CA THR A 10 -0.85 -0.19 13.51
C THR A 10 -1.72 -1.05 12.61
N LEU A 11 -1.71 -2.37 12.89
CA LEU A 11 -2.64 -3.31 12.28
C LEU A 11 -4.06 -3.04 12.79
N THR A 12 -5.03 -2.99 11.90
CA THR A 12 -6.42 -2.78 12.27
C THR A 12 -7.38 -3.81 11.68
N SER A 13 -8.41 -4.11 12.43
CA SER A 13 -9.64 -4.80 11.99
C SER A 13 -10.89 -4.05 12.49
N ASP A 14 -10.70 -2.84 13.00
CA ASP A 14 -11.80 -2.02 13.50
C ASP A 14 -12.68 -1.53 12.34
N PRO A 15 -13.98 -1.87 12.31
CA PRO A 15 -14.89 -1.43 11.27
C PRO A 15 -14.97 0.09 11.11
N GLN A 16 -14.77 0.85 12.17
CA GLN A 16 -14.81 2.31 12.12
C GLN A 16 -13.57 2.87 11.41
N GLU A 17 -12.38 2.36 11.70
CA GLU A 17 -11.16 2.74 10.99
C GLU A 17 -11.21 2.32 9.53
N ILE A 18 -11.70 1.11 9.23
CA ILE A 18 -11.90 0.64 7.85
C ILE A 18 -12.87 1.55 7.10
N ALA A 19 -13.96 1.99 7.72
CA ALA A 19 -14.89 2.93 7.12
C ALA A 19 -14.23 4.29 6.80
N VAL A 20 -13.39 4.80 7.69
CA VAL A 20 -12.59 6.02 7.45
C VAL A 20 -11.65 5.83 6.25
N CYS A 21 -10.96 4.70 6.18
CA CYS A 21 -10.07 4.36 5.06
C CYS A 21 -10.82 4.25 3.72
N ALA A 22 -11.97 3.57 3.70
CA ALA A 22 -12.80 3.46 2.51
C ALA A 22 -13.35 4.81 2.04
N GLN A 23 -13.75 5.67 2.98
CA GLN A 23 -14.16 7.05 2.68
C GLN A 23 -13.00 7.86 2.08
N MET A 24 -11.81 7.72 2.63
CA MET A 24 -10.58 8.35 2.10
C MET A 24 -10.31 7.94 0.66
N MET A 25 -10.44 6.64 0.34
CA MET A 25 -10.33 6.13 -1.03
C MET A 25 -11.34 6.80 -1.96
N SER A 26 -12.62 6.81 -1.59
CA SER A 26 -13.72 7.26 -2.43
C SER A 26 -13.63 8.73 -2.87
N VAL A 27 -12.83 9.53 -2.18
CA VAL A 27 -12.60 10.96 -2.48
C VAL A 27 -11.20 11.25 -2.99
N THR A 28 -10.44 10.22 -3.37
CA THR A 28 -9.03 10.32 -3.77
C THR A 28 -8.81 9.66 -5.14
N ASP A 29 -7.95 10.26 -5.99
CA ASP A 29 -7.45 9.57 -7.17
C ASP A 29 -6.45 8.46 -6.77
N PRO A 30 -6.45 7.33 -7.48
CA PRO A 30 -7.08 7.07 -8.78
C PRO A 30 -8.57 6.64 -8.72
N TRP A 31 -9.12 6.39 -7.54
CA TRP A 31 -10.46 5.81 -7.38
C TRP A 31 -11.58 6.72 -7.90
N ILE A 32 -11.45 8.06 -7.76
CA ILE A 32 -12.40 9.00 -8.37
C ILE A 32 -12.41 8.83 -9.89
N THR A 33 -11.27 8.86 -10.55
CA THR A 33 -11.15 8.71 -12.01
C THR A 33 -11.64 7.35 -12.48
N LEU A 34 -11.49 6.31 -11.65
CA LEU A 34 -11.99 4.96 -11.93
C LEU A 34 -13.49 4.79 -11.58
N ASP A 35 -14.19 5.86 -11.17
CA ASP A 35 -15.60 5.83 -10.78
C ASP A 35 -15.93 4.83 -9.65
N MET A 36 -15.02 4.65 -8.72
CA MET A 36 -15.24 3.79 -7.56
C MET A 36 -15.92 4.56 -6.43
N ASN A 37 -17.15 4.16 -6.12
CA ASN A 37 -17.89 4.73 -5.00
C ASN A 37 -17.44 4.13 -3.65
N TYR A 38 -17.96 4.66 -2.54
CA TYR A 38 -17.64 4.21 -1.18
C TYR A 38 -17.83 2.69 -0.99
N GLU A 39 -18.96 2.14 -1.45
CA GLU A 39 -19.26 0.71 -1.30
C GLU A 39 -18.26 -0.18 -2.05
N GLN A 40 -17.83 0.25 -3.23
CA GLN A 40 -16.81 -0.45 -4.00
C GLN A 40 -15.42 -0.34 -3.33
N CYS A 41 -15.09 0.83 -2.78
CA CYS A 41 -13.86 1.02 -2.01
C CYS A 41 -13.86 0.17 -0.73
N LEU A 42 -15.00 0.08 -0.03
CA LEU A 42 -15.13 -0.75 1.18
C LEU A 42 -14.85 -2.23 0.91
N LYS A 43 -15.24 -2.75 -0.26
CA LYS A 43 -14.95 -4.14 -0.67
C LYS A 43 -13.46 -4.45 -0.79
N ALA A 44 -12.60 -3.46 -0.99
CA ALA A 44 -11.15 -3.66 -1.03
C ALA A 44 -10.59 -4.24 0.27
N PHE A 45 -11.26 -4.01 1.39
CA PHE A 45 -10.86 -4.46 2.72
C PHE A 45 -11.33 -5.88 3.03
N GLU A 46 -12.24 -6.44 2.24
CA GLU A 46 -12.79 -7.78 2.43
C GLU A 46 -11.85 -8.87 1.88
N GLY A 47 -11.98 -10.08 2.43
CA GLY A 47 -11.28 -11.26 1.94
C GLY A 47 -10.19 -11.76 2.88
N ALA A 48 -9.77 -13.00 2.64
CA ALA A 48 -8.73 -13.66 3.43
C ALA A 48 -7.33 -13.16 3.05
N CYS A 49 -6.35 -13.43 3.92
CA CYS A 49 -4.94 -13.14 3.69
C CYS A 49 -4.63 -11.65 3.45
N LYS A 50 -5.39 -10.77 4.05
CA LYS A 50 -5.14 -9.34 4.02
C LYS A 50 -4.72 -8.83 5.39
N GLU A 51 -3.72 -8.00 5.40
CA GLU A 51 -3.36 -7.17 6.55
C GLU A 51 -3.64 -5.71 6.20
N ILE A 52 -4.36 -5.03 7.06
CA ILE A 52 -4.71 -3.61 6.92
C ILE A 52 -3.97 -2.84 8.00
N TYR A 53 -3.15 -1.89 7.61
CA TYR A 53 -2.43 -1.03 8.52
C TYR A 53 -2.85 0.42 8.31
N VAL A 54 -3.11 1.12 9.40
CA VAL A 54 -3.33 2.57 9.40
C VAL A 54 -2.07 3.29 9.87
N ILE A 55 -1.79 4.43 9.25
CA ILE A 55 -0.76 5.37 9.71
C ILE A 55 -1.45 6.55 10.35
N GLU A 56 -1.09 6.84 11.59
CA GLU A 56 -1.72 7.87 12.40
C GLU A 56 -0.70 8.91 12.85
N THR A 57 -1.17 10.13 12.96
CA THR A 57 -0.49 11.22 13.65
C THR A 57 -1.51 12.02 14.45
N GLU A 58 -1.15 12.43 15.68
CA GLU A 58 -2.05 13.17 16.58
C GLU A 58 -3.43 12.50 16.80
N ASN A 59 -3.45 11.16 16.83
CA ASN A 59 -4.66 10.31 16.93
C ASN A 59 -5.64 10.46 15.74
N VAL A 60 -5.13 10.88 14.58
CA VAL A 60 -5.91 10.96 13.34
C VAL A 60 -5.31 10.01 12.31
N VAL A 61 -6.16 9.24 11.64
CA VAL A 61 -5.76 8.38 10.53
C VAL A 61 -5.35 9.27 9.35
N ALA A 62 -4.06 9.26 9.04
CA ALA A 62 -3.47 10.04 7.94
C ALA A 62 -3.35 9.25 6.64
N GLY A 63 -3.54 7.94 6.71
CA GLY A 63 -3.46 7.05 5.56
C GLY A 63 -3.53 5.58 5.95
N PHE A 64 -3.45 4.71 4.98
CA PHE A 64 -3.51 3.27 5.21
C PHE A 64 -2.86 2.48 4.08
N VAL A 65 -2.63 1.19 4.33
CA VAL A 65 -2.15 0.23 3.34
C VAL A 65 -2.84 -1.12 3.54
N ILE A 66 -3.12 -1.82 2.44
CA ILE A 66 -3.61 -3.20 2.42
C ILE A 66 -2.53 -4.08 1.79
N ILE A 67 -2.07 -5.09 2.50
CA ILE A 67 -1.04 -6.05 2.04
C ILE A 67 -1.68 -7.42 1.88
N GLN A 68 -1.50 -8.06 0.74
CA GLN A 68 -1.81 -9.47 0.49
C GLN A 68 -0.66 -10.35 0.98
N THR A 69 -0.95 -11.27 1.88
CA THR A 69 0.08 -12.06 2.59
C THR A 69 0.20 -13.49 2.12
N CYS A 70 -0.67 -13.97 1.25
CA CYS A 70 -0.62 -15.35 0.74
C CYS A 70 -0.79 -15.43 -0.78
N GLY A 71 -0.63 -16.63 -1.32
CA GLY A 71 -0.70 -16.91 -2.76
C GLY A 71 0.61 -16.64 -3.50
N THR A 72 0.56 -16.83 -4.81
CA THR A 72 1.73 -16.70 -5.69
C THR A 72 2.33 -15.31 -5.66
N PHE A 73 1.49 -14.30 -5.54
CA PHE A 73 1.87 -12.89 -5.44
C PHE A 73 1.83 -12.37 -4.00
N SER A 74 2.16 -13.23 -3.03
CA SER A 74 2.31 -12.78 -1.63
C SER A 74 3.33 -11.63 -1.55
N GLY A 75 3.00 -10.62 -0.77
CA GLY A 75 3.76 -9.36 -0.76
C GLY A 75 3.23 -8.33 -1.75
N TYR A 76 2.00 -8.49 -2.21
CA TYR A 76 1.32 -7.50 -3.04
C TYR A 76 0.72 -6.39 -2.16
N ILE A 77 1.17 -5.17 -2.40
CA ILE A 77 0.56 -3.97 -1.84
C ILE A 77 -0.67 -3.67 -2.69
N GLN A 78 -1.83 -4.12 -2.20
CA GLN A 78 -3.08 -3.98 -2.94
C GLN A 78 -3.54 -2.52 -3.03
N THR A 79 -3.41 -1.79 -1.94
CA THR A 79 -3.87 -0.39 -1.83
C THR A 79 -2.95 0.34 -0.88
N ILE A 80 -2.54 1.54 -1.25
CA ILE A 80 -1.86 2.51 -0.40
C ILE A 80 -2.48 3.88 -0.65
N CYS A 81 -2.90 4.56 0.41
CA CYS A 81 -3.55 5.86 0.33
C CYS A 81 -3.09 6.75 1.46
N ILE A 82 -2.79 8.00 1.13
CA ILE A 82 -2.52 9.06 2.09
C ILE A 82 -3.58 10.14 1.92
N ASP A 83 -4.20 10.53 3.01
CA ASP A 83 -5.19 11.59 3.01
C ASP A 83 -4.58 12.93 2.58
N GLU A 84 -5.36 13.73 1.89
CA GLU A 84 -4.90 14.96 1.22
C GLU A 84 -4.08 15.90 2.13
N PRO A 85 -4.51 16.19 3.38
CA PRO A 85 -3.77 17.09 4.27
C PRO A 85 -2.37 16.59 4.65
N TYR A 86 -2.10 15.30 4.48
CA TYR A 86 -0.85 14.64 4.87
C TYR A 86 0.07 14.31 3.69
N ARG A 87 -0.35 14.62 2.45
CA ARG A 87 0.47 14.40 1.24
C ARG A 87 1.66 15.35 1.19
N GLY A 88 2.73 14.89 0.52
CA GLY A 88 3.97 15.68 0.41
C GLY A 88 4.79 15.79 1.69
N LYS A 89 4.37 15.14 2.78
CA LYS A 89 5.02 15.17 4.11
C LYS A 89 5.79 13.88 4.45
N GLY A 90 6.00 13.00 3.47
CA GLY A 90 6.77 11.77 3.63
C GLY A 90 5.98 10.56 4.17
N PHE A 91 4.68 10.67 4.42
CA PHE A 91 3.86 9.55 4.94
C PHE A 91 3.84 8.36 3.97
N GLY A 92 3.71 8.59 2.66
CA GLY A 92 3.74 7.53 1.66
C GLY A 92 5.06 6.75 1.66
N LYS A 93 6.19 7.44 1.78
CA LYS A 93 7.51 6.81 1.89
C LYS A 93 7.64 5.99 3.18
N LYS A 94 7.12 6.49 4.29
CA LYS A 94 7.09 5.74 5.57
C LYS A 94 6.26 4.47 5.47
N LEU A 95 5.09 4.53 4.83
CA LEU A 95 4.28 3.33 4.58
C LEU A 95 4.99 2.34 3.66
N LEU A 96 5.65 2.78 2.60
CA LEU A 96 6.42 1.89 1.72
C LEU A 96 7.57 1.21 2.48
N GLN A 97 8.29 1.96 3.32
CA GLN A 97 9.34 1.39 4.17
C GLN A 97 8.78 0.33 5.12
N PHE A 98 7.67 0.63 5.79
CA PHE A 98 6.97 -0.33 6.65
C PHE A 98 6.55 -1.59 5.88
N CYS A 99 5.95 -1.42 4.67
CA CYS A 99 5.55 -2.53 3.81
C CYS A 99 6.75 -3.41 3.44
N GLU A 100 7.87 -2.82 3.08
CA GLU A 100 9.09 -3.55 2.76
C GLU A 100 9.56 -4.37 3.96
N GLU A 101 9.69 -3.77 5.13
CA GLU A 101 10.11 -4.45 6.36
C GLU A 101 9.13 -5.59 6.72
N ARG A 102 7.83 -5.37 6.56
CA ARG A 102 6.79 -6.38 6.85
C ARG A 102 6.81 -7.52 5.83
N ILE A 103 6.84 -7.20 4.54
CA ILE A 103 6.77 -8.19 3.46
C ILE A 103 8.02 -9.05 3.41
N LEU A 104 9.21 -8.48 3.61
CA LEU A 104 10.45 -9.24 3.61
C LEU A 104 10.56 -10.28 4.75
N LYS A 105 9.63 -10.26 5.70
CA LYS A 105 9.51 -11.34 6.70
C LYS A 105 8.90 -12.63 6.13
N PHE A 106 8.25 -12.60 4.97
CA PHE A 106 7.62 -13.78 4.37
C PHE A 106 7.80 -13.91 2.85
N SER A 107 8.19 -12.86 2.15
CA SER A 107 8.40 -12.86 0.69
C SER A 107 9.60 -12.00 0.30
N PRO A 108 10.45 -12.45 -0.64
CA PRO A 108 11.51 -11.62 -1.21
C PRO A 108 11.00 -10.63 -2.26
N ASN A 109 9.73 -10.72 -2.62
CA ASN A 109 9.11 -9.92 -3.68
C ASN A 109 8.05 -8.99 -3.11
N ILE A 110 8.05 -7.76 -3.58
CA ILE A 110 7.04 -6.75 -3.29
C ILE A 110 6.44 -6.33 -4.61
N PHE A 111 5.13 -6.48 -4.76
CA PHE A 111 4.40 -6.08 -5.96
C PHE A 111 3.46 -4.92 -5.63
N ILE A 112 3.23 -4.06 -6.62
CA ILE A 112 2.22 -3.01 -6.56
C ILE A 112 1.69 -2.72 -7.96
N CYS A 113 0.39 -2.46 -8.08
CA CYS A 113 -0.20 -1.90 -9.28
C CYS A 113 -0.44 -0.40 -9.07
N VAL A 114 -0.29 0.36 -10.13
CA VAL A 114 -0.56 1.80 -10.14
C VAL A 114 -1.21 2.20 -11.46
N SER A 115 -2.28 2.98 -11.41
CA SER A 115 -2.93 3.50 -12.60
C SER A 115 -1.96 4.37 -13.41
N SER A 116 -1.89 4.15 -14.72
CA SER A 116 -0.93 4.79 -15.62
C SER A 116 -1.03 6.32 -15.63
N PHE A 117 -2.17 6.88 -15.22
CA PHE A 117 -2.39 8.32 -15.10
C PHE A 117 -1.94 8.89 -13.74
N ASN A 118 -1.66 8.05 -12.73
CA ASN A 118 -1.23 8.50 -11.39
C ASN A 118 0.27 8.75 -11.34
N LYS A 119 0.70 9.84 -11.98
CA LYS A 119 2.13 10.16 -12.17
C LYS A 119 2.88 10.37 -10.86
N GLY A 120 2.23 10.96 -9.85
CA GLY A 120 2.85 11.17 -8.54
C GLY A 120 3.21 9.86 -7.84
N ALA A 121 2.29 8.89 -7.82
CA ALA A 121 2.54 7.58 -7.24
C ALA A 121 3.59 6.79 -8.03
N ILE A 122 3.55 6.83 -9.38
CA ILE A 122 4.53 6.18 -10.24
C ILE A 122 5.94 6.69 -9.92
N ASN A 123 6.13 7.99 -9.83
CA ASN A 123 7.43 8.57 -9.49
C ASN A 123 7.92 8.13 -8.12
N LEU A 124 7.03 8.15 -7.11
CA LEU A 124 7.36 7.69 -5.76
C LEU A 124 7.82 6.23 -5.76
N TYR A 125 7.13 5.34 -6.48
CA TYR A 125 7.48 3.92 -6.51
C TYR A 125 8.80 3.68 -7.26
N TYR A 126 9.05 4.36 -8.37
CA TYR A 126 10.34 4.28 -9.06
C TYR A 126 11.50 4.80 -8.21
N GLU A 127 11.33 5.92 -7.55
CA GLU A 127 12.33 6.47 -6.62
C GLU A 127 12.60 5.52 -5.44
N TYR A 128 11.57 4.77 -5.00
CA TYR A 128 11.70 3.78 -3.93
C TYR A 128 12.36 2.47 -4.38
N GLY A 129 12.58 2.28 -5.69
CA GLY A 129 13.31 1.15 -6.26
C GLY A 129 12.42 0.08 -6.92
N PHE A 130 11.13 0.34 -7.10
CA PHE A 130 10.27 -0.53 -7.92
C PHE A 130 10.64 -0.42 -9.41
N LYS A 131 10.44 -1.51 -10.14
CA LYS A 131 10.65 -1.60 -11.58
C LYS A 131 9.40 -2.08 -12.27
N LEU A 132 9.14 -1.57 -13.46
CA LEU A 132 8.02 -2.01 -14.30
C LEU A 132 8.22 -3.47 -14.72
N ILE A 133 7.18 -4.30 -14.49
CA ILE A 133 7.10 -5.69 -14.94
C ILE A 133 6.26 -5.78 -16.20
N GLY A 134 5.16 -5.05 -16.26
CA GLY A 134 4.24 -5.07 -17.40
C GLY A 134 3.08 -4.11 -17.23
N GLU A 135 2.29 -4.02 -18.29
CA GLU A 135 1.08 -3.21 -18.35
C GLU A 135 -0.15 -4.12 -18.41
N LEU A 136 -1.16 -3.77 -17.63
CA LEU A 136 -2.41 -4.51 -17.51
C LEU A 136 -3.54 -3.64 -18.06
N GLU A 137 -3.80 -3.78 -19.36
CA GLU A 137 -4.88 -3.06 -20.03
C GLU A 137 -6.26 -3.53 -19.55
N ASN A 138 -7.16 -2.60 -19.28
CA ASN A 138 -8.54 -2.89 -18.84
C ASN A 138 -8.63 -3.75 -17.57
N PHE A 139 -7.61 -3.70 -16.70
CA PHE A 139 -7.53 -4.59 -15.54
C PHE A 139 -8.52 -4.22 -14.42
N VAL A 140 -8.63 -2.94 -14.08
CA VAL A 140 -9.57 -2.44 -13.07
C VAL A 140 -10.83 -1.92 -13.72
N LYS A 141 -10.68 -1.11 -14.77
CA LYS A 141 -11.78 -0.49 -15.51
C LYS A 141 -11.45 -0.43 -16.98
N GLU A 142 -12.45 -0.66 -17.84
CA GLU A 142 -12.31 -0.53 -19.29
C GLU A 142 -11.80 0.85 -19.69
N GLY A 143 -10.81 0.88 -20.58
CA GLY A 143 -10.18 2.11 -21.07
C GLY A 143 -9.01 2.61 -20.19
N PHE A 144 -8.70 1.92 -19.08
CA PHE A 144 -7.60 2.29 -18.20
C PHE A 144 -6.56 1.18 -18.11
N THR A 145 -5.30 1.58 -17.99
CA THR A 145 -4.15 0.67 -17.86
C THR A 145 -3.54 0.79 -16.48
N GLU A 146 -3.29 -0.35 -15.84
CA GLU A 146 -2.49 -0.42 -14.62
C GLU A 146 -1.05 -0.82 -14.97
N LEU A 147 -0.09 -0.23 -14.28
CA LEU A 147 1.31 -0.64 -14.34
C LEU A 147 1.58 -1.60 -13.19
N LEU A 148 2.03 -2.81 -13.49
CA LEU A 148 2.49 -3.77 -12.49
C LEU A 148 3.97 -3.52 -12.22
N LEU A 149 4.30 -3.18 -10.98
CA LEU A 149 5.65 -2.90 -10.53
C LEU A 149 6.11 -3.95 -9.52
N ARG A 150 7.42 -4.19 -9.48
CA ARG A 150 8.02 -5.11 -8.53
C ARG A 150 9.31 -4.54 -7.95
N LYS A 151 9.50 -4.72 -6.65
CA LYS A 151 10.80 -4.62 -5.96
C LYS A 151 11.15 -5.99 -5.40
N THR A 152 12.40 -6.44 -5.55
CA THR A 152 12.82 -7.78 -5.12
C THR A 152 14.22 -7.79 -4.55
N VAL A 153 14.44 -8.69 -3.61
CA VAL A 153 15.77 -9.00 -3.04
C VAL A 153 16.27 -10.38 -3.46
N GLY A 154 15.47 -11.15 -4.24
CA GLY A 154 15.87 -12.45 -4.74
C GLY A 154 14.71 -13.33 -5.17
N PRO A 155 14.99 -14.59 -5.56
CA PRO A 155 13.98 -15.56 -5.94
C PRO A 155 13.20 -16.05 -4.71
N ARG A 156 11.99 -16.53 -4.94
CA ARG A 156 11.11 -17.07 -3.88
C ARG A 156 11.61 -18.41 -3.34
N VAL A 157 12.11 -19.28 -4.22
CA VAL A 157 12.61 -20.60 -3.79
C VAL A 157 13.92 -20.42 -3.05
N GLY A 158 13.98 -20.98 -1.84
CA GLY A 158 15.14 -20.87 -0.96
C GLY A 158 15.26 -19.54 -0.21
N TYR A 159 14.25 -18.67 -0.30
CA TYR A 159 14.25 -17.42 0.47
C TYR A 159 14.18 -17.69 1.98
N ILE A 160 15.14 -17.13 2.69
CA ILE A 160 15.16 -17.10 4.15
C ILE A 160 14.99 -15.67 4.58
N ALA A 161 13.90 -15.39 5.30
CA ALA A 161 13.65 -14.07 5.84
C ALA A 161 14.82 -13.63 6.74
N LYS A 162 15.25 -12.39 6.58
CA LYS A 162 16.21 -11.80 7.51
C LYS A 162 15.50 -11.64 8.86
N ASN A 163 15.86 -12.44 9.83
CA ASN A 163 15.42 -12.23 11.19
C ASN A 163 15.93 -10.84 11.65
N SER A 164 15.03 -10.08 12.26
CA SER A 164 15.44 -8.88 12.97
C SER A 164 16.53 -9.26 13.99
N PRO A 165 17.57 -8.45 14.20
CA PRO A 165 18.59 -8.74 15.19
C PRO A 165 18.06 -8.49 16.62
N GLU A 166 17.15 -9.33 17.09
CA GLU A 166 16.70 -9.41 18.47
C GLU A 166 16.35 -10.86 18.77
N GLU A 167 17.39 -11.67 18.96
CA GLU A 167 17.42 -12.84 19.83
C GLU A 167 18.89 -13.31 19.92
N LEU A 168 19.65 -12.63 20.75
CA LEU A 168 20.83 -13.17 21.44
C LEU A 168 20.71 -12.86 22.92
#